data_20264427e0ae4dbab8f017d46b00644a
#
_entry.id   20264427e0ae4dbab8f017d46b00644a
#
_cell.length_a   1.000
_cell.length_b   1.000
_cell.length_c   1.000
_cell.angle_alpha   90.00
_cell.angle_beta   90.00
_cell.angle_gamma   90.00
#
_symmetry.space_group_name_H-M   'P 1'
#
loop_
_entity.id
_entity.type
_entity.pdbx_description
1 polymer ?
#
loop_
_entity_poly.entity_id
_entity_poly.type
_entity_poly.pdbx_seq_one_letter_code
_entity_poly.pdbx_strand_id
1 'polypeptide(L)'
;MASIFAFYSPSRKIQSALRFLFLLLFALPLFAQGNYEIQVYGADTVEPGNTMVELHNNFTVEGSKTTTDGTYPTEHQWHETIEITHGFTEWFETGLYIFTSAAPGQSWQWVGDHIRPRVRVPEKWKWPVGVSLSTELGYQRRIFSADTWTWEIRPIVDQKKGRWYWAVNPALERSFHGPSVNQGLAFSPNVKASYDFTPKITGGFEYYGAVGPVTGFFPLHQQEQQIFPAIDLNLSPNWEFNCGVGVGMTGGTDHLLVKMILGYRFKL
;
A
#
# COMPACT_ATOMS: atom_id res chain seq x y z
N MET A 1 14.49 53.79 -45.39
CA MET A 1 13.63 52.60 -45.25
C MET A 1 14.03 51.86 -43.98
N ALA A 2 13.32 52.07 -42.88
CA ALA A 2 13.56 51.39 -41.61
C ALA A 2 12.37 50.46 -41.36
N SER A 3 12.63 49.15 -41.33
CA SER A 3 11.64 48.11 -41.14
C SER A 3 11.45 47.90 -39.64
N ILE A 4 10.24 48.14 -39.16
CA ILE A 4 9.85 47.94 -37.74
C ILE A 4 9.36 46.50 -37.63
N PHE A 5 10.15 45.64 -36.94
CA PHE A 5 9.68 44.32 -36.48
C PHE A 5 8.92 44.50 -35.17
N ALA A 6 7.59 44.43 -35.22
CA ALA A 6 6.75 44.36 -34.02
C ALA A 6 6.84 42.96 -33.40
N PHE A 7 7.45 42.85 -32.23
CA PHE A 7 7.39 41.66 -31.41
C PHE A 7 5.99 41.51 -30.79
N TYR A 8 5.25 40.53 -31.25
CA TYR A 8 3.94 40.21 -30.70
C TYR A 8 4.13 39.49 -29.35
N SER A 9 3.87 40.17 -28.25
CA SER A 9 3.87 39.58 -26.91
C SER A 9 2.52 38.86 -26.68
N PRO A 10 2.50 37.57 -26.40
CA PRO A 10 1.24 36.86 -26.17
C PRO A 10 0.54 37.41 -24.94
N SER A 11 -0.78 37.55 -25.03
CA SER A 11 -1.61 38.13 -23.97
C SER A 11 -1.48 37.34 -22.67
N ARG A 12 -1.62 38.01 -21.50
CA ARG A 12 -1.55 37.35 -20.16
C ARG A 12 -2.48 36.16 -20.03
N LYS A 13 -3.61 36.11 -20.75
CA LYS A 13 -4.53 34.97 -20.79
C LYS A 13 -3.93 33.76 -21.48
N ILE A 14 -3.13 33.93 -22.54
CA ILE A 14 -2.45 32.84 -23.24
C ILE A 14 -1.30 32.30 -22.38
N GLN A 15 -0.57 33.16 -21.67
CA GLN A 15 0.48 32.73 -20.74
C GLN A 15 -0.09 31.98 -19.53
N SER A 16 -1.26 32.36 -19.02
CA SER A 16 -1.95 31.63 -17.95
C SER A 16 -2.49 30.29 -18.44
N ALA A 17 -3.05 30.21 -19.65
CA ALA A 17 -3.52 28.96 -20.24
C ALA A 17 -2.35 28.00 -20.54
N LEU A 18 -1.21 28.48 -21.03
CA LEU A 18 0.01 27.70 -21.23
C LEU A 18 0.61 27.20 -19.89
N ARG A 19 0.58 28.03 -18.84
CA ARG A 19 1.00 27.57 -17.49
C ARG A 19 0.06 26.53 -16.91
N PHE A 20 -1.26 26.64 -17.11
CA PHE A 20 -2.24 25.63 -16.73
C PHE A 20 -2.09 24.33 -17.54
N LEU A 21 -1.81 24.41 -18.84
CA LEU A 21 -1.57 23.25 -19.70
C LEU A 21 -0.25 22.55 -19.34
N PHE A 22 0.79 23.30 -18.92
CA PHE A 22 2.06 22.73 -18.48
C PHE A 22 1.96 22.04 -17.09
N LEU A 23 1.03 22.47 -16.24
CA LEU A 23 0.75 21.83 -14.93
C LEU A 23 -0.09 20.55 -15.06
N LEU A 24 -0.78 20.35 -16.20
CA LEU A 24 -1.54 19.12 -16.47
C LEU A 24 -0.70 17.96 -17.03
N LEU A 25 0.58 18.19 -17.36
CA LEU A 25 1.44 17.22 -18.03
C LEU A 25 2.34 16.39 -17.09
N PHE A 26 2.28 16.60 -15.77
CA PHE A 26 3.10 15.87 -14.80
C PHE A 26 2.27 15.24 -13.66
N ALA A 27 1.17 14.59 -13.99
CA ALA A 27 0.53 13.65 -13.07
C ALA A 27 1.26 12.30 -13.18
N LEU A 28 2.38 12.15 -12.49
CA LEU A 28 3.00 10.84 -12.30
C LEU A 28 2.26 10.16 -11.15
N PRO A 29 1.65 8.99 -11.36
CA PRO A 29 1.12 8.21 -10.25
C PRO A 29 2.29 7.73 -9.40
N LEU A 30 2.30 8.08 -8.12
CA LEU A 30 3.11 7.43 -7.10
C LEU A 30 2.29 6.27 -6.56
N PHE A 31 2.78 5.07 -6.74
CA PHE A 31 2.22 3.89 -6.12
C PHE A 31 2.84 3.75 -4.72
N ALA A 32 2.14 4.17 -3.69
CA ALA A 32 2.41 3.74 -2.34
C ALA A 32 1.59 2.48 -2.10
N GLN A 33 2.21 1.45 -1.56
CA GLN A 33 1.60 0.17 -1.23
C GLN A 33 0.74 -0.39 -2.38
N GLY A 34 1.41 -0.84 -3.45
CA GLY A 34 0.74 -1.41 -4.62
C GLY A 34 -0.24 -2.53 -4.25
N ASN A 35 -1.13 -2.92 -5.18
CA ASN A 35 -2.19 -3.92 -5.00
C ASN A 35 -1.70 -5.31 -4.55
N TYR A 36 -0.41 -5.48 -4.23
CA TYR A 36 0.20 -6.73 -3.77
C TYR A 36 0.00 -6.98 -2.26
N GLU A 37 -0.07 -5.92 -1.45
CA GLU A 37 -0.13 -6.00 0.00
C GLU A 37 -1.20 -5.04 0.54
N ILE A 38 -2.46 -5.49 0.56
CA ILE A 38 -3.59 -4.70 1.05
C ILE A 38 -3.92 -5.17 2.47
N GLN A 39 -3.14 -4.67 3.47
CA GLN A 39 -3.31 -5.04 4.88
C GLN A 39 -3.03 -3.84 5.80
N VAL A 40 -3.86 -3.66 6.81
CA VAL A 40 -3.57 -2.79 7.96
C VAL A 40 -3.08 -3.66 9.10
N TYR A 41 -1.82 -3.51 9.47
CA TYR A 41 -1.17 -4.33 10.49
C TYR A 41 -1.58 -3.94 11.89
N GLY A 42 -1.75 -4.95 12.76
CA GLY A 42 -1.70 -4.80 14.21
C GLY A 42 -0.26 -4.69 14.72
N ALA A 43 -0.10 -4.22 15.97
CA ALA A 43 1.22 -4.07 16.57
C ALA A 43 1.86 -5.38 17.00
N ASP A 44 1.10 -6.47 17.10
CA ASP A 44 1.59 -7.77 17.52
C ASP A 44 2.55 -8.36 16.50
N THR A 45 3.58 -9.04 16.98
CA THR A 45 4.55 -9.82 16.19
C THR A 45 4.26 -11.31 16.31
N VAL A 46 4.73 -12.08 15.36
CA VAL A 46 4.71 -13.55 15.43
C VAL A 46 5.48 -14.00 16.68
N GLU A 47 4.92 -14.94 17.43
CA GLU A 47 5.53 -15.46 18.66
C GLU A 47 6.93 -16.07 18.40
N PRO A 48 7.84 -15.98 19.37
CA PRO A 48 9.19 -16.51 19.24
C PRO A 48 9.22 -17.99 18.83
N GLY A 49 9.97 -18.31 17.78
CA GLY A 49 10.11 -19.66 17.24
C GLY A 49 8.93 -20.15 16.40
N ASN A 50 7.92 -19.29 16.17
CA ASN A 50 6.84 -19.58 15.24
C ASN A 50 7.13 -18.93 13.88
N THR A 51 6.56 -19.51 12.84
CA THR A 51 6.52 -18.96 11.49
C THR A 51 5.08 -18.81 11.05
N MET A 52 4.77 -17.69 10.44
CA MET A 52 3.51 -17.39 9.77
C MET A 52 3.76 -17.39 8.27
N VAL A 53 2.94 -18.11 7.52
CA VAL A 53 2.90 -18.01 6.06
C VAL A 53 1.55 -17.49 5.67
N GLU A 54 1.53 -16.37 4.94
CA GLU A 54 0.33 -15.71 4.47
C GLU A 54 0.33 -15.66 2.94
N LEU A 55 -0.82 -15.97 2.37
CA LEU A 55 -1.11 -15.77 0.96
C LEU A 55 -2.06 -14.59 0.84
N HIS A 56 -1.56 -13.47 0.32
CA HIS A 56 -2.38 -12.34 -0.07
C HIS A 56 -2.77 -12.54 -1.52
N ASN A 57 -4.06 -12.56 -1.79
CA ASN A 57 -4.59 -12.74 -3.12
C ASN A 57 -5.56 -11.61 -3.43
N ASN A 58 -5.13 -10.70 -4.29
CA ASN A 58 -5.86 -9.48 -4.62
C ASN A 58 -6.16 -9.45 -6.11
N PHE A 59 -7.37 -9.05 -6.46
CA PHE A 59 -7.80 -8.94 -7.83
C PHE A 59 -8.40 -7.57 -8.11
N THR A 60 -7.85 -6.87 -9.09
CA THR A 60 -8.40 -5.61 -9.58
C THR A 60 -9.52 -5.91 -10.57
N VAL A 61 -10.76 -5.67 -10.15
CA VAL A 61 -11.96 -5.89 -10.99
C VAL A 61 -12.13 -4.75 -11.98
N GLU A 62 -11.90 -3.51 -11.53
CA GLU A 62 -11.98 -2.30 -12.35
C GLU A 62 -10.81 -1.38 -11.99
N GLY A 63 -9.86 -1.24 -12.89
CA GLY A 63 -8.63 -0.50 -12.69
C GLY A 63 -8.21 0.31 -13.91
N SER A 64 -6.92 0.63 -13.98
CA SER A 64 -6.34 1.32 -15.13
C SER A 64 -6.34 0.41 -16.36
N LYS A 65 -6.86 0.91 -17.48
CA LYS A 65 -6.90 0.21 -18.78
C LYS A 65 -5.70 0.52 -19.67
N THR A 66 -4.89 1.46 -19.27
CA THR A 66 -3.76 1.96 -20.06
C THR A 66 -2.44 1.75 -19.35
N THR A 67 -1.41 1.42 -20.11
CA THR A 67 -0.04 1.41 -19.63
C THR A 67 0.38 2.83 -19.27
N THR A 68 0.85 3.01 -18.04
CA THR A 68 1.41 4.26 -17.54
C THR A 68 2.87 4.04 -17.17
N ASP A 69 3.76 4.92 -17.59
CA ASP A 69 5.20 4.84 -17.33
C ASP A 69 5.84 3.49 -17.65
N GLY A 70 5.27 2.73 -18.61
CA GLY A 70 5.76 1.43 -19.03
C GLY A 70 5.39 0.28 -18.10
N THR A 71 4.46 0.50 -17.15
CA THR A 71 3.91 -0.54 -16.28
C THR A 71 2.65 -1.15 -16.90
N TYR A 72 2.34 -2.40 -16.56
CA TYR A 72 1.10 -3.03 -16.99
C TYR A 72 -0.13 -2.28 -16.44
N PRO A 73 -1.25 -2.26 -17.21
CA PRO A 73 -2.52 -1.79 -16.70
C PRO A 73 -3.04 -2.73 -15.61
N THR A 74 -3.72 -2.16 -14.60
CA THR A 74 -4.22 -2.92 -13.44
C THR A 74 -5.58 -3.58 -13.69
N GLU A 75 -6.32 -3.17 -14.72
CA GLU A 75 -7.61 -3.76 -15.08
C GLU A 75 -7.54 -5.28 -15.22
N HIS A 76 -8.33 -6.02 -14.44
CA HIS A 76 -8.39 -7.48 -14.40
C HIS A 76 -7.04 -8.15 -14.07
N GLN A 77 -6.16 -7.46 -13.33
CA GLN A 77 -4.88 -8.01 -12.92
C GLN A 77 -5.02 -8.75 -11.58
N TRP A 78 -4.41 -9.94 -11.50
CA TRP A 78 -4.18 -10.67 -10.27
C TRP A 78 -2.86 -10.22 -9.63
N HIS A 79 -2.91 -10.01 -8.33
CA HIS A 79 -1.75 -9.70 -7.50
C HIS A 79 -1.71 -10.74 -6.37
N GLU A 80 -0.63 -11.49 -6.31
CA GLU A 80 -0.45 -12.51 -5.28
C GLU A 80 0.87 -12.29 -4.57
N THR A 81 0.83 -12.35 -3.24
CA THR A 81 1.99 -12.22 -2.38
C THR A 81 2.06 -13.41 -1.44
N ILE A 82 3.21 -14.07 -1.40
CA ILE A 82 3.56 -15.02 -0.36
C ILE A 82 4.39 -14.26 0.66
N GLU A 83 3.87 -14.10 1.86
CA GLU A 83 4.59 -13.56 3.00
C GLU A 83 5.00 -14.70 3.92
N ILE A 84 6.29 -14.72 4.31
CA ILE A 84 6.84 -15.68 5.29
C ILE A 84 7.44 -14.86 6.42
N THR A 85 6.76 -14.81 7.56
CA THR A 85 7.21 -14.06 8.72
C THR A 85 7.64 -14.98 9.84
N HIS A 86 8.84 -14.78 10.40
CA HIS A 86 9.38 -15.54 11.53
C HIS A 86 9.60 -14.64 12.75
N GLY A 87 9.07 -15.08 13.89
CA GLY A 87 9.29 -14.45 15.18
C GLY A 87 10.57 -14.94 15.84
N PHE A 88 11.54 -14.06 16.04
CA PHE A 88 12.82 -14.37 16.68
C PHE A 88 12.79 -14.16 18.19
N THR A 89 12.12 -13.11 18.62
CA THR A 89 11.98 -12.73 20.03
C THR A 89 10.57 -12.19 20.30
N GLU A 90 10.22 -11.93 21.58
CA GLU A 90 8.96 -11.28 21.95
C GLU A 90 8.76 -9.88 21.32
N TRP A 91 9.81 -9.29 20.78
CA TRP A 91 9.79 -7.91 20.29
C TRP A 91 10.35 -7.75 18.87
N PHE A 92 10.78 -8.84 18.22
CA PHE A 92 11.40 -8.77 16.89
C PHE A 92 10.98 -9.93 16.00
N GLU A 93 10.57 -9.61 14.79
CA GLU A 93 10.30 -10.54 13.68
C GLU A 93 10.87 -10.03 12.37
N THR A 94 10.94 -10.90 11.37
CA THR A 94 11.25 -10.52 9.99
C THR A 94 10.33 -11.26 9.04
N GLY A 95 9.70 -10.51 8.12
CA GLY A 95 8.94 -11.01 6.98
C GLY A 95 9.76 -10.99 5.69
N LEU A 96 9.55 -11.99 4.85
CA LEU A 96 9.99 -12.05 3.46
C LEU A 96 8.76 -12.10 2.56
N TYR A 97 8.70 -11.23 1.57
CA TYR A 97 7.62 -11.15 0.60
C TYR A 97 8.11 -11.59 -0.78
N ILE A 98 7.33 -12.42 -1.43
CA ILE A 98 7.52 -12.83 -2.81
C ILE A 98 6.27 -12.42 -3.57
N PHE A 99 6.41 -11.43 -4.45
CA PHE A 99 5.31 -10.90 -5.25
C PHE A 99 5.23 -11.58 -6.60
N THR A 100 4.03 -11.99 -6.98
CA THR A 100 3.71 -12.51 -8.29
C THR A 100 2.46 -11.86 -8.84
N SER A 101 2.30 -11.89 -10.16
CA SER A 101 1.15 -11.28 -10.82
C SER A 101 0.83 -11.94 -12.14
N ALA A 102 -0.45 -11.89 -12.52
CA ALA A 102 -0.93 -12.20 -13.85
C ALA A 102 -1.77 -11.05 -14.38
N ALA A 103 -1.24 -10.30 -15.34
CA ALA A 103 -1.98 -9.31 -16.10
C ALA A 103 -2.80 -9.97 -17.24
N PRO A 104 -3.87 -9.36 -17.74
CA PRO A 104 -4.65 -9.89 -18.85
C PRO A 104 -3.79 -10.26 -20.07
N GLY A 105 -3.96 -11.49 -20.55
CA GLY A 105 -3.20 -12.00 -21.68
C GLY A 105 -1.75 -12.37 -21.38
N GLN A 106 -1.33 -12.30 -20.11
CA GLN A 106 -0.01 -12.70 -19.65
C GLN A 106 -0.10 -13.93 -18.74
N SER A 107 0.97 -14.74 -18.74
CA SER A 107 1.14 -15.80 -17.73
C SER A 107 1.51 -15.19 -16.36
N TRP A 108 1.41 -16.01 -15.31
CA TRP A 108 1.95 -15.65 -13.99
C TRP A 108 3.45 -15.31 -14.10
N GLN A 109 3.82 -14.21 -13.45
CA GLN A 109 5.19 -13.71 -13.46
C GLN A 109 5.60 -13.33 -12.05
N TRP A 110 6.86 -13.56 -11.72
CA TRP A 110 7.49 -12.94 -10.57
C TRP A 110 7.59 -11.43 -10.79
N VAL A 111 7.23 -10.68 -9.74
CA VAL A 111 7.20 -9.22 -9.73
C VAL A 111 8.40 -8.67 -9.00
N GLY A 112 8.70 -9.21 -7.83
CA GLY A 112 9.76 -8.74 -6.95
C GLY A 112 9.73 -9.41 -5.59
N ASP A 113 10.63 -8.97 -4.72
CA ASP A 113 10.76 -9.47 -3.35
C ASP A 113 11.06 -8.30 -2.40
N HIS A 114 10.48 -8.37 -1.20
CA HIS A 114 10.75 -7.42 -0.12
C HIS A 114 11.16 -8.14 1.15
N ILE A 115 11.94 -7.46 1.99
CA ILE A 115 12.26 -7.89 3.36
C ILE A 115 11.73 -6.85 4.35
N ARG A 116 11.05 -7.32 5.40
CA ARG A 116 10.37 -6.49 6.38
C ARG A 116 10.74 -6.85 7.82
N PRO A 117 11.85 -6.37 8.38
CA PRO A 117 12.08 -6.43 9.81
C PRO A 117 11.09 -5.51 10.56
N ARG A 118 10.58 -6.01 11.69
CA ARG A 118 9.64 -5.29 12.57
C ARG A 118 10.02 -5.49 14.03
N VAL A 119 9.93 -4.40 14.78
CA VAL A 119 10.10 -4.40 16.25
C VAL A 119 8.83 -3.91 16.93
N ARG A 120 8.49 -4.49 18.08
CA ARG A 120 7.33 -4.07 18.89
C ARG A 120 7.73 -3.67 20.31
N VAL A 121 6.92 -2.84 20.94
CA VAL A 121 7.00 -2.61 22.37
C VAL A 121 6.58 -3.89 23.10
N PRO A 122 7.43 -4.47 23.98
CA PRO A 122 7.08 -5.69 24.68
C PRO A 122 5.87 -5.52 25.59
N GLU A 123 4.97 -6.50 25.67
CA GLU A 123 3.76 -6.49 26.50
C GLU A 123 4.04 -6.28 28.00
N LYS A 124 5.18 -6.74 28.48
CA LYS A 124 5.62 -6.52 29.87
C LYS A 124 5.75 -5.05 30.27
N TRP A 125 5.85 -4.12 29.33
CA TRP A 125 5.86 -2.68 29.59
C TRP A 125 4.45 -2.13 29.85
N LYS A 126 3.39 -2.90 29.58
CA LYS A 126 1.98 -2.58 29.86
C LYS A 126 1.55 -1.23 29.31
N TRP A 127 1.97 -0.89 28.10
CA TRP A 127 1.50 0.32 27.43
C TRP A 127 -0.02 0.22 27.17
N PRO A 128 -0.74 1.35 27.18
CA PRO A 128 -2.20 1.34 26.97
C PRO A 128 -2.60 1.00 25.54
N VAL A 129 -1.66 1.05 24.61
CA VAL A 129 -1.82 0.71 23.18
C VAL A 129 -0.68 -0.20 22.74
N GLY A 130 -0.93 -1.04 21.78
CA GLY A 130 0.12 -1.76 21.05
C GLY A 130 0.89 -0.78 20.17
N VAL A 131 2.22 -0.92 20.12
CA VAL A 131 3.10 -0.11 19.28
C VAL A 131 4.16 -0.98 18.66
N SER A 132 4.31 -0.87 17.34
CA SER A 132 5.44 -1.46 16.63
C SER A 132 5.96 -0.53 15.53
N LEU A 133 7.15 -0.82 15.07
CA LEU A 133 7.80 -0.12 13.96
C LEU A 133 8.26 -1.17 12.96
N SER A 134 7.70 -1.10 11.77
CA SER A 134 8.12 -1.89 10.61
C SER A 134 8.99 -1.05 9.70
N THR A 135 9.94 -1.70 9.05
CA THR A 135 10.65 -1.12 7.90
C THR A 135 10.69 -2.16 6.80
N GLU A 136 10.63 -1.73 5.56
CA GLU A 136 10.59 -2.62 4.41
C GLU A 136 11.51 -2.11 3.32
N LEU A 137 12.32 -3.00 2.76
CA LEU A 137 13.18 -2.72 1.62
C LEU A 137 12.92 -3.75 0.55
N GLY A 138 12.70 -3.31 -0.69
CA GLY A 138 12.44 -4.26 -1.72
C GLY A 138 12.66 -3.79 -3.14
N TYR A 139 12.56 -4.77 -4.02
CA TYR A 139 12.70 -4.64 -5.45
C TYR A 139 11.45 -5.11 -6.17
N GLN A 140 11.00 -4.34 -7.16
CA GLN A 140 9.97 -4.74 -8.12
C GLN A 140 10.45 -4.49 -9.55
N ARG A 141 10.07 -5.38 -10.46
CA ARG A 141 10.41 -5.25 -11.89
C ARG A 141 9.71 -4.05 -12.50
N ARG A 142 10.42 -3.38 -13.41
CA ARG A 142 9.99 -2.12 -14.06
C ARG A 142 8.63 -2.19 -14.75
N ILE A 143 8.23 -3.36 -15.25
CA ILE A 143 6.94 -3.57 -15.91
C ILE A 143 5.75 -3.64 -14.91
N PHE A 144 6.00 -3.76 -13.61
CA PHE A 144 4.99 -3.78 -12.55
C PHE A 144 5.06 -2.55 -11.64
N SER A 145 6.22 -1.92 -11.52
CA SER A 145 6.39 -0.70 -10.75
C SER A 145 7.33 0.27 -11.45
N ALA A 146 6.91 1.53 -11.56
CA ALA A 146 7.77 2.59 -12.10
C ALA A 146 9.00 2.81 -11.22
N ASP A 147 8.84 2.72 -9.90
CA ASP A 147 9.90 2.80 -8.90
C ASP A 147 10.31 1.38 -8.49
N THR A 148 11.52 0.96 -8.94
CA THR A 148 11.93 -0.45 -8.83
C THR A 148 12.59 -0.81 -7.51
N TRP A 149 13.17 0.13 -6.82
CA TRP A 149 13.72 -0.04 -5.48
C TRP A 149 13.10 0.96 -4.54
N THR A 150 12.43 0.46 -3.51
CA THR A 150 11.73 1.28 -2.51
C THR A 150 12.15 0.89 -1.10
N TRP A 151 12.03 1.85 -0.21
CA TRP A 151 12.17 1.68 1.22
C TRP A 151 10.98 2.32 1.92
N GLU A 152 10.38 1.59 2.84
CA GLU A 152 9.28 2.07 3.67
C GLU A 152 9.65 2.02 5.16
N ILE A 153 9.13 2.95 5.93
CA ILE A 153 9.06 2.91 7.37
C ILE A 153 7.61 3.10 7.80
N ARG A 154 7.09 2.21 8.64
CA ARG A 154 5.68 2.14 9.03
C ARG A 154 5.57 2.02 10.55
N PRO A 155 5.34 3.11 11.27
CA PRO A 155 4.84 3.07 12.64
C PRO A 155 3.47 2.38 12.65
N ILE A 156 3.21 1.56 13.66
CA ILE A 156 1.95 0.85 13.84
C ILE A 156 1.49 1.09 15.27
N VAL A 157 0.26 1.56 15.42
CA VAL A 157 -0.38 1.75 16.72
C VAL A 157 -1.75 1.13 16.66
N ASP A 158 -2.07 0.28 17.65
CA ASP A 158 -3.38 -0.36 17.72
C ASP A 158 -3.92 -0.45 19.14
N GLN A 159 -5.19 -0.72 19.25
CA GLN A 159 -5.84 -1.03 20.53
C GLN A 159 -7.10 -1.86 20.32
N LYS A 160 -7.27 -2.86 21.20
CA LYS A 160 -8.54 -3.56 21.36
C LYS A 160 -9.18 -3.17 22.69
N LYS A 161 -10.43 -2.67 22.63
CA LYS A 161 -11.21 -2.33 23.82
C LYS A 161 -12.60 -2.97 23.75
N GLY A 162 -12.79 -4.01 24.54
CA GLY A 162 -13.99 -4.82 24.49
C GLY A 162 -14.11 -5.52 23.12
N ARG A 163 -15.16 -5.22 22.38
CA ARG A 163 -15.41 -5.77 21.04
C ARG A 163 -14.91 -4.89 19.89
N TRP A 164 -14.41 -3.70 20.20
CA TRP A 164 -13.86 -2.77 19.23
C TRP A 164 -12.35 -2.92 19.09
N TYR A 165 -11.88 -2.88 17.87
CA TYR A 165 -10.47 -2.84 17.49
C TYR A 165 -10.23 -1.71 16.52
N TRP A 166 -9.10 -1.02 16.68
CA TRP A 166 -8.59 -0.10 15.67
C TRP A 166 -7.07 -0.21 15.55
N ALA A 167 -6.57 0.06 14.36
CA ALA A 167 -5.15 0.17 14.07
C ALA A 167 -4.89 1.33 13.12
N VAL A 168 -3.74 2.00 13.27
CA VAL A 168 -3.28 3.10 12.42
C VAL A 168 -1.84 2.83 12.02
N ASN A 169 -1.58 2.85 10.73
CA ASN A 169 -0.27 2.61 10.12
C ASN A 169 0.09 3.78 9.20
N PRO A 170 0.66 4.89 9.71
CA PRO A 170 1.16 5.98 8.90
C PRO A 170 2.51 5.57 8.27
N ALA A 171 2.50 5.16 7.02
CA ALA A 171 3.71 4.75 6.32
C ALA A 171 4.38 5.94 5.61
N LEU A 172 5.70 5.93 5.58
CA LEU A 172 6.54 6.83 4.80
C LEU A 172 7.41 5.99 3.87
N GLU A 173 7.31 6.25 2.57
CA GLU A 173 8.03 5.52 1.54
C GLU A 173 9.03 6.42 0.81
N ARG A 174 10.14 5.86 0.37
CA ARG A 174 11.12 6.50 -0.48
C ARG A 174 11.53 5.59 -1.63
N SER A 175 11.48 6.12 -2.85
CA SER A 175 12.09 5.48 -4.01
C SER A 175 13.60 5.73 -4.05
N PHE A 176 14.36 4.67 -4.34
CA PHE A 176 15.80 4.75 -4.62
C PHE A 176 16.12 4.64 -6.11
N HIS A 177 15.18 4.12 -6.91
CA HIS A 177 15.38 3.98 -8.33
C HIS A 177 14.04 4.03 -9.07
N GLY A 178 13.88 5.05 -9.92
CA GLY A 178 12.70 5.30 -10.72
C GLY A 178 12.36 6.79 -10.80
N PRO A 179 11.20 7.17 -11.34
CA PRO A 179 10.81 8.56 -11.53
C PRO A 179 10.65 9.35 -10.22
N SER A 180 10.34 8.68 -9.09
CA SER A 180 10.07 9.35 -7.82
C SER A 180 11.30 9.56 -6.93
N VAL A 181 12.51 9.19 -7.37
CA VAL A 181 13.77 9.33 -6.59
C VAL A 181 13.96 10.74 -5.99
N ASN A 182 13.59 11.77 -6.74
CA ASN A 182 13.77 13.16 -6.35
C ASN A 182 12.57 13.78 -5.63
N GLN A 183 11.49 13.03 -5.42
CA GLN A 183 10.26 13.56 -4.80
C GLN A 183 10.32 13.55 -3.26
N GLY A 184 11.30 12.86 -2.67
CA GLY A 184 11.45 12.73 -1.23
C GLY A 184 10.63 11.60 -0.64
N LEU A 185 10.16 11.77 0.61
CA LEU A 185 9.31 10.81 1.29
C LEU A 185 7.85 10.98 0.86
N ALA A 186 7.20 9.92 0.42
CA ALA A 186 5.76 9.85 0.20
C ALA A 186 5.04 9.38 1.47
N PHE A 187 3.82 9.85 1.69
CA PHE A 187 3.01 9.51 2.86
C PHE A 187 1.80 8.68 2.49
N SER A 188 1.61 7.58 3.22
CA SER A 188 0.54 6.61 3.02
C SER A 188 -0.15 6.31 4.36
N PRO A 189 -1.25 7.02 4.69
CA PRO A 189 -2.04 6.73 5.88
C PRO A 189 -2.92 5.49 5.66
N ASN A 190 -2.81 4.49 6.55
CA ASN A 190 -3.65 3.31 6.54
C ASN A 190 -4.31 3.13 7.91
N VAL A 191 -5.61 2.80 7.92
CA VAL A 191 -6.41 2.72 9.14
C VAL A 191 -7.38 1.54 9.06
N LYS A 192 -7.52 0.81 10.16
CA LYS A 192 -8.56 -0.23 10.35
C LYS A 192 -9.41 0.12 11.57
N ALA A 193 -10.72 -0.08 11.45
CA ALA A 193 -11.67 -0.06 12.55
C ALA A 193 -12.62 -1.23 12.39
N SER A 194 -12.70 -2.10 13.40
CA SER A 194 -13.52 -3.31 13.33
C SER A 194 -14.20 -3.65 14.65
N TYR A 195 -15.19 -4.52 14.58
CA TYR A 195 -16.03 -4.94 15.68
C TYR A 195 -16.25 -6.44 15.68
N ASP A 196 -16.06 -7.10 16.83
CA ASP A 196 -16.31 -8.53 17.01
C ASP A 196 -17.83 -8.78 17.12
N PHE A 197 -18.47 -9.18 16.04
CA PHE A 197 -19.89 -9.59 16.06
C PHE A 197 -20.07 -10.88 16.87
N THR A 198 -19.13 -11.80 16.72
CA THR A 198 -19.01 -13.05 17.48
C THR A 198 -17.52 -13.29 17.80
N PRO A 199 -17.16 -14.25 18.66
CA PRO A 199 -15.76 -14.64 18.86
C PRO A 199 -15.03 -15.11 17.59
N LYS A 200 -15.79 -15.51 16.56
CA LYS A 200 -15.23 -16.06 15.30
C LYS A 200 -15.36 -15.10 14.11
N ILE A 201 -16.16 -14.06 14.21
CA ILE A 201 -16.45 -13.15 13.09
C ILE A 201 -16.25 -11.72 13.55
N THR A 202 -15.27 -11.07 12.98
CA THR A 202 -15.02 -9.64 13.12
C THR A 202 -15.30 -8.98 11.78
N GLY A 203 -15.92 -7.83 11.76
CA GLY A 203 -16.16 -7.05 10.55
C GLY A 203 -15.91 -5.58 10.76
N GLY A 204 -15.52 -4.88 9.72
CA GLY A 204 -15.16 -3.48 9.81
C GLY A 204 -14.81 -2.84 8.50
N PHE A 205 -14.08 -1.75 8.61
CA PHE A 205 -13.59 -0.99 7.48
C PHE A 205 -12.07 -0.81 7.58
N GLU A 206 -11.43 -0.89 6.44
CA GLU A 206 -10.02 -0.56 6.26
C GLU A 206 -9.92 0.56 5.24
N TYR A 207 -9.09 1.55 5.53
CA TYR A 207 -8.80 2.67 4.63
C TYR A 207 -7.32 2.63 4.27
N TYR A 208 -7.03 2.85 2.99
CA TYR A 208 -5.70 2.94 2.43
C TYR A 208 -5.56 4.22 1.64
N GLY A 209 -4.51 4.97 1.93
CA GLY A 209 -4.22 6.24 1.25
C GLY A 209 -2.79 6.30 0.75
N ALA A 210 -2.61 6.95 -0.42
CA ALA A 210 -1.33 7.42 -0.91
C ALA A 210 -1.50 8.87 -1.32
N VAL A 211 -1.03 9.79 -0.47
CA VAL A 211 -1.33 11.21 -0.62
C VAL A 211 -0.20 12.00 -1.28
N GLY A 212 0.92 11.35 -1.55
CA GLY A 212 2.07 11.96 -2.21
C GLY A 212 3.17 12.45 -1.27
N PRO A 213 4.14 13.22 -1.78
CA PRO A 213 5.30 13.69 -1.02
C PRO A 213 4.91 14.54 0.18
N VAL A 214 5.57 14.33 1.33
CA VAL A 214 5.35 15.13 2.56
C VAL A 214 5.67 16.61 2.37
N THR A 215 6.47 16.95 1.38
CA THR A 215 6.81 18.34 1.02
C THR A 215 5.72 19.06 0.24
N GLY A 216 4.72 18.33 -0.28
CA GLY A 216 3.61 18.87 -1.04
C GLY A 216 2.70 17.74 -1.51
N PHE A 217 1.62 17.47 -0.76
CA PHE A 217 0.65 16.44 -1.12
C PHE A 217 0.02 16.71 -2.49
N PHE A 218 -0.29 15.65 -3.20
CA PHE A 218 -0.98 15.74 -4.47
C PHE A 218 -2.39 16.33 -4.33
N PRO A 219 -2.92 16.97 -5.39
CA PRO A 219 -4.34 17.27 -5.45
C PRO A 219 -5.18 16.01 -5.24
N LEU A 220 -6.33 16.12 -4.58
CA LEU A 220 -7.15 14.97 -4.17
C LEU A 220 -7.46 13.98 -5.31
N HIS A 221 -7.68 14.48 -6.53
CA HIS A 221 -7.98 13.64 -7.70
C HIS A 221 -6.78 12.81 -8.21
N GLN A 222 -5.55 13.11 -7.75
CA GLN A 222 -4.32 12.38 -8.06
C GLN A 222 -3.87 11.47 -6.93
N GLN A 223 -4.43 11.64 -5.73
CA GLN A 223 -4.15 10.75 -4.60
C GLN A 223 -4.82 9.41 -4.83
N GLU A 224 -4.22 8.35 -4.29
CA GLU A 224 -4.90 7.08 -4.16
C GLU A 224 -5.61 7.04 -2.81
N GLN A 225 -6.89 6.70 -2.83
CA GLN A 225 -7.70 6.54 -1.63
C GLN A 225 -8.72 5.43 -1.84
N GLN A 226 -8.67 4.42 -0.97
CA GLN A 226 -9.51 3.24 -1.05
C GLN A 226 -10.15 2.96 0.31
N ILE A 227 -11.36 2.45 0.30
CA ILE A 227 -12.05 1.93 1.47
C ILE A 227 -12.50 0.49 1.22
N PHE A 228 -12.24 -0.37 2.21
CA PHE A 228 -12.58 -1.80 2.17
C PHE A 228 -13.50 -2.12 3.35
N PRO A 229 -14.81 -2.35 3.17
CA PRO A 229 -15.53 -3.23 4.06
C PRO A 229 -14.87 -4.61 4.03
N ALA A 230 -14.49 -5.10 5.21
CA ALA A 230 -13.72 -6.32 5.36
C ALA A 230 -14.22 -7.17 6.53
N ILE A 231 -13.98 -8.49 6.43
CA ILE A 231 -14.33 -9.47 7.44
C ILE A 231 -13.07 -10.28 7.77
N ASP A 232 -12.82 -10.45 9.08
CA ASP A 232 -11.84 -11.38 9.61
C ASP A 232 -12.57 -12.60 10.18
N LEU A 233 -12.10 -13.81 9.84
CA LEU A 233 -12.62 -15.08 10.38
C LEU A 233 -11.60 -15.70 11.32
N ASN A 234 -11.89 -15.72 12.61
CA ASN A 234 -11.07 -16.29 13.68
C ASN A 234 -11.47 -17.75 13.92
N LEU A 235 -11.17 -18.62 12.96
CA LEU A 235 -11.60 -20.03 13.00
C LEU A 235 -10.75 -20.87 13.95
N SER A 236 -9.47 -20.54 14.09
CA SER A 236 -8.50 -21.25 14.91
C SER A 236 -7.33 -20.31 15.25
N PRO A 237 -6.60 -20.52 16.36
CA PRO A 237 -5.42 -19.73 16.70
C PRO A 237 -4.31 -19.76 15.64
N ASN A 238 -4.27 -20.83 14.83
CA ASN A 238 -3.23 -20.99 13.82
C ASN A 238 -3.62 -20.44 12.44
N TRP A 239 -4.92 -20.20 12.22
CA TRP A 239 -5.40 -19.70 10.93
C TRP A 239 -5.80 -18.26 11.02
N GLU A 240 -5.39 -17.51 10.03
CA GLU A 240 -5.85 -16.15 9.76
C GLU A 240 -6.60 -16.13 8.44
N PHE A 241 -7.74 -15.48 8.42
CA PHE A 241 -8.48 -15.25 7.19
C PHE A 241 -9.08 -13.84 7.22
N ASN A 242 -8.73 -13.04 6.23
CA ASN A 242 -9.33 -11.72 5.99
C ASN A 242 -9.80 -11.66 4.54
N CYS A 243 -10.95 -11.08 4.30
CA CYS A 243 -11.40 -10.75 2.95
C CYS A 243 -12.17 -9.44 2.94
N GLY A 244 -12.13 -8.76 1.80
CA GLY A 244 -12.81 -7.47 1.63
C GLY A 244 -12.98 -7.08 0.17
N VAL A 245 -13.88 -6.13 -0.04
CA VAL A 245 -14.11 -5.50 -1.35
C VAL A 245 -13.74 -4.03 -1.25
N GLY A 246 -12.80 -3.59 -2.06
CA GLY A 246 -12.26 -2.23 -2.06
C GLY A 246 -12.94 -1.35 -3.08
N VAL A 247 -13.27 -0.14 -2.68
CA VAL A 247 -13.79 0.90 -3.57
C VAL A 247 -12.82 2.08 -3.59
N GLY A 248 -12.33 2.41 -4.77
CA GLY A 248 -11.53 3.62 -5.02
C GLY A 248 -12.39 4.88 -4.94
N MET A 249 -11.93 5.86 -4.17
CA MET A 249 -12.67 7.11 -3.92
C MET A 249 -12.15 8.29 -4.75
N THR A 250 -11.04 8.11 -5.46
CA THR A 250 -10.39 9.18 -6.22
C THR A 250 -9.99 8.70 -7.61
N GLY A 251 -9.73 9.65 -8.52
CA GLY A 251 -9.37 9.32 -9.90
C GLY A 251 -7.98 8.69 -10.06
N GLY A 252 -7.09 8.80 -9.06
CA GLY A 252 -5.78 8.14 -9.05
C GLY A 252 -5.81 6.69 -8.57
N THR A 253 -6.99 6.18 -8.20
CA THR A 253 -7.17 4.88 -7.55
C THR A 253 -7.85 3.89 -8.47
N ASP A 254 -7.48 2.60 -8.41
CA ASP A 254 -8.30 1.52 -8.98
C ASP A 254 -9.69 1.53 -8.35
N HIS A 255 -10.75 1.39 -9.17
CA HIS A 255 -12.12 1.65 -8.73
C HIS A 255 -12.73 0.52 -7.93
N LEU A 256 -12.40 -0.74 -8.28
CA LEU A 256 -12.97 -1.91 -7.60
C LEU A 256 -11.92 -3.02 -7.48
N LEU A 257 -11.68 -3.44 -6.24
CA LEU A 257 -10.76 -4.51 -5.92
C LEU A 257 -11.41 -5.54 -5.00
N VAL A 258 -10.94 -6.76 -5.09
CA VAL A 258 -11.25 -7.82 -4.12
C VAL A 258 -9.94 -8.26 -3.50
N LYS A 259 -9.92 -8.37 -2.17
CA LYS A 259 -8.75 -8.90 -1.44
C LYS A 259 -9.11 -10.11 -0.61
N MET A 260 -8.14 -11.00 -0.44
CA MET A 260 -8.19 -12.12 0.47
C MET A 260 -6.80 -12.36 1.06
N ILE A 261 -6.73 -12.56 2.34
CA ILE A 261 -5.52 -13.01 3.05
C ILE A 261 -5.86 -14.34 3.73
N LEU A 262 -5.02 -15.34 3.49
CA LEU A 262 -5.08 -16.63 4.14
C LEU A 262 -3.74 -16.91 4.78
N GLY A 263 -3.69 -16.96 6.10
CA GLY A 263 -2.48 -17.19 6.87
C GLY A 263 -2.52 -18.47 7.68
N TYR A 264 -1.37 -19.11 7.82
CA TYR A 264 -1.19 -20.26 8.70
C TYR A 264 0.07 -20.14 9.54
N ARG A 265 -0.11 -20.29 10.84
CA ARG A 265 0.95 -20.16 11.85
C ARG A 265 1.34 -21.53 12.36
N PHE A 266 2.65 -21.79 12.41
CA PHE A 266 3.20 -23.05 12.90
C PHE A 266 4.53 -22.85 13.60
N LYS A 267 4.90 -23.80 14.44
CA LYS A 267 6.21 -23.82 15.10
C LYS A 267 7.19 -24.58 14.22
N LEU A 268 8.37 -24.01 13.99
CA LEU A 268 9.51 -24.69 13.35
C LEU A 268 10.27 -25.53 14.35
#